data_3b9e70caab8b35b0772f5dcbf08b10c7
#
_entry.id   3b9e70caab8b35b0772f5dcbf08b10c7
#
_cell.length_a   1.000
_cell.length_b   1.000
_cell.length_c   1.000
_cell.angle_alpha   90.00
_cell.angle_beta   90.00
_cell.angle_gamma   90.00
#
_symmetry.space_group_name_H-M   'P 1'
#
loop_
_entity.id
_entity.type
_entity.pdbx_description
1 polymer ?
#
loop_
_entity_poly.entity_id
_entity_poly.type
_entity_poly.pdbx_seq_one_letter_code
_entity_poly.pdbx_strand_id
1 'polypeptide(L)'
;YYQMGKDNANKELSAFDVCAEIGYKPIKGLQLSLGAELMSGTSQTDTANKVNHSFNPLYGTNHRFNGYMDYFYVGNHLNTVGLLDGYLRIHYTYKKVLFGINGHYFKAASDIRDKRKGATDKLSDNNLGGEVDFTMSYNYTDGVSIQGGYSQFFGSTGLQMLRGTSSLTPTSNWAYIMVIIRPGSVKWPKVGLKM
;
A
#
# COMPACT_ATOMS: atom_id res chain seq x y z
N TYR A 1 -7.30 -8.44 -12.27
CA TYR A 1 -7.90 -7.39 -13.13
C TYR A 1 -7.09 -7.25 -14.41
N TYR A 2 -7.78 -6.86 -15.49
CA TYR A 2 -7.14 -6.55 -16.78
C TYR A 2 -7.75 -5.28 -17.38
N GLN A 3 -6.90 -4.35 -17.83
CA GLN A 3 -7.29 -3.11 -18.49
C GLN A 3 -6.88 -3.16 -19.95
N MET A 4 -7.80 -2.91 -20.86
CA MET A 4 -7.59 -2.91 -22.31
C MET A 4 -8.30 -1.75 -22.98
N GLY A 5 -7.91 -1.44 -24.20
CA GLY A 5 -8.49 -0.36 -25.01
C GLY A 5 -7.46 0.72 -25.29
N LYS A 6 -7.82 1.98 -25.03
CA LYS A 6 -6.91 3.13 -25.21
C LYS A 6 -6.88 3.98 -23.95
N ASP A 7 -5.70 4.51 -23.67
CA ASP A 7 -5.53 5.49 -22.59
C ASP A 7 -5.91 6.92 -23.05
N ASN A 8 -5.83 7.87 -22.11
CA ASN A 8 -6.15 9.28 -22.41
C ASN A 8 -5.24 9.94 -23.45
N ALA A 9 -4.08 9.36 -23.73
CA ALA A 9 -3.15 9.79 -24.78
C ALA A 9 -3.39 9.06 -26.12
N ASN A 10 -4.50 8.30 -26.22
CA ASN A 10 -4.87 7.49 -27.39
C ASN A 10 -3.88 6.37 -27.71
N LYS A 11 -3.03 5.97 -26.74
CA LYS A 11 -2.17 4.80 -26.84
C LYS A 11 -2.93 3.53 -26.54
N GLU A 12 -2.54 2.44 -27.15
CA GLU A 12 -3.06 1.11 -26.80
C GLU A 12 -2.77 0.82 -25.33
N LEU A 13 -3.78 0.32 -24.59
CA LEU A 13 -3.70 -0.04 -23.19
C LEU A 13 -3.78 -1.55 -23.05
N SER A 14 -2.79 -2.14 -22.41
CA SER A 14 -2.73 -3.56 -22.07
C SER A 14 -2.04 -3.70 -20.71
N ALA A 15 -2.81 -3.70 -19.65
CA ALA A 15 -2.30 -3.69 -18.29
C ALA A 15 -3.07 -4.64 -17.38
N PHE A 16 -2.43 -5.17 -16.36
CA PHE A 16 -3.04 -6.11 -15.43
C PHE A 16 -2.61 -5.88 -14.00
N ASP A 17 -3.45 -6.37 -13.10
CA ASP A 17 -3.20 -6.49 -11.67
C ASP A 17 -3.61 -7.88 -11.22
N VAL A 18 -2.70 -8.58 -10.55
CA VAL A 18 -2.89 -9.91 -9.99
C VAL A 18 -2.38 -9.95 -8.56
N CYS A 19 -3.22 -10.45 -7.66
CA CYS A 19 -2.89 -10.62 -6.24
C CYS A 19 -3.16 -12.06 -5.82
N ALA A 20 -2.28 -12.61 -4.99
CA ALA A 20 -2.46 -13.90 -4.33
C ALA A 20 -2.04 -13.80 -2.87
N GLU A 21 -2.85 -14.35 -1.97
CA GLU A 21 -2.56 -14.41 -0.54
C GLU A 21 -2.92 -15.78 0.01
N ILE A 22 -2.07 -16.32 0.88
CA ILE A 22 -2.35 -17.50 1.69
C ILE A 22 -2.39 -17.11 3.16
N GLY A 23 -3.44 -17.52 3.87
CA GLY A 23 -3.63 -17.25 5.29
C GLY A 23 -3.64 -18.53 6.11
N TYR A 24 -3.08 -18.46 7.33
CA TYR A 24 -3.03 -19.57 8.27
C TYR A 24 -3.36 -19.08 9.69
N LYS A 25 -4.15 -19.87 10.42
CA LYS A 25 -4.55 -19.59 11.82
C LYS A 25 -4.03 -20.72 12.74
N PRO A 26 -2.78 -20.61 13.22
CA PRO A 26 -2.16 -21.67 14.03
C PRO A 26 -2.82 -21.86 15.39
N ILE A 27 -3.30 -20.79 16.00
CA ILE A 27 -3.97 -20.79 17.31
C ILE A 27 -5.12 -19.78 17.29
N LYS A 28 -6.01 -19.89 18.27
CA LYS A 28 -7.12 -18.95 18.44
C LYS A 28 -6.60 -17.51 18.59
N GLY A 29 -7.13 -16.61 17.77
CA GLY A 29 -6.79 -15.20 17.77
C GLY A 29 -5.59 -14.82 16.91
N LEU A 30 -4.71 -15.74 16.51
CA LEU A 30 -3.55 -15.46 15.64
C LEU A 30 -3.88 -15.80 14.19
N GLN A 31 -3.66 -14.83 13.30
CA GLN A 31 -3.73 -15.00 11.85
C GLN A 31 -2.40 -14.54 11.24
N LEU A 32 -1.83 -15.38 10.40
CA LEU A 32 -0.66 -15.11 9.58
C LEU A 32 -1.10 -15.13 8.13
N SER A 33 -0.65 -14.16 7.34
CA SER A 33 -0.90 -14.13 5.90
C SER A 33 0.39 -13.77 5.16
N LEU A 34 0.67 -14.49 4.09
CA LEU A 34 1.75 -14.20 3.15
C LEU A 34 1.14 -13.99 1.78
N GLY A 35 1.48 -12.90 1.12
CA GLY A 35 0.91 -12.58 -0.17
C GLY A 35 1.84 -11.77 -1.05
N ALA A 36 1.42 -11.63 -2.30
CA ALA A 36 2.05 -10.73 -3.26
C ALA A 36 1.00 -10.16 -4.22
N GLU A 37 1.20 -8.92 -4.61
CA GLU A 37 0.44 -8.21 -5.63
C GLU A 37 1.38 -7.73 -6.72
N LEU A 38 1.00 -7.95 -7.98
CA LEU A 38 1.75 -7.50 -9.14
C LEU A 38 0.85 -6.63 -10.02
N MET A 39 1.09 -5.34 -9.99
CA MET A 39 0.54 -4.37 -10.93
C MET A 39 1.53 -4.16 -12.07
N SER A 40 1.12 -4.42 -13.31
CA SER A 40 1.96 -4.21 -14.49
C SER A 40 2.33 -2.74 -14.68
N GLY A 41 3.45 -2.48 -15.33
CA GLY A 41 3.95 -1.13 -15.59
C GLY A 41 4.59 -1.01 -16.96
N THR A 42 4.77 0.21 -17.40
CA THR A 42 5.47 0.54 -18.65
C THR A 42 6.94 0.83 -18.33
N SER A 43 7.85 0.13 -19.01
CA SER A 43 9.29 0.37 -18.85
C SER A 43 9.63 1.81 -19.24
N GLN A 44 10.44 2.47 -18.43
CA GLN A 44 10.95 3.82 -18.74
C GLN A 44 12.05 3.81 -19.80
N THR A 45 12.53 2.63 -20.17
CA THR A 45 13.53 2.44 -21.26
C THR A 45 12.87 2.10 -22.60
N ASP A 46 11.55 1.85 -22.61
CA ASP A 46 10.82 1.65 -23.86
C ASP A 46 10.66 2.96 -24.63
N THR A 47 11.52 3.15 -25.62
CA THR A 47 11.50 4.32 -26.51
C THR A 47 10.40 4.25 -27.58
N ALA A 48 9.92 3.05 -27.91
CA ALA A 48 8.83 2.86 -28.88
C ALA A 48 7.48 3.32 -28.33
N ASN A 49 7.26 3.11 -27.04
CA ASN A 49 6.14 3.63 -26.23
C ASN A 49 4.77 3.58 -26.93
N LYS A 50 4.50 2.47 -27.66
CA LYS A 50 3.27 2.28 -28.43
C LYS A 50 2.11 1.78 -27.57
N VAL A 51 2.43 0.97 -26.57
CA VAL A 51 1.46 0.35 -25.67
C VAL A 51 1.71 0.82 -24.24
N ASN A 52 0.66 1.22 -23.55
CA ASN A 52 0.70 1.51 -22.11
C ASN A 52 0.43 0.23 -21.34
N HIS A 53 1.42 -0.25 -20.59
CA HIS A 53 1.31 -1.41 -19.70
C HIS A 53 1.09 -1.05 -18.23
N SER A 54 0.93 0.24 -17.93
CA SER A 54 0.77 0.70 -16.55
C SER A 54 -0.66 0.48 -16.07
N PHE A 55 -0.84 -0.43 -15.11
CA PHE A 55 -2.12 -0.62 -14.46
C PHE A 55 -2.44 0.59 -13.56
N ASN A 56 -3.63 1.13 -13.72
CA ASN A 56 -4.11 2.28 -12.96
C ASN A 56 -5.38 1.90 -12.20
N PRO A 57 -5.32 1.68 -10.87
CA PRO A 57 -6.49 1.36 -10.07
C PRO A 57 -7.57 2.45 -10.18
N LEU A 58 -8.80 2.07 -10.55
CA LEU A 58 -9.91 3.02 -10.68
C LEU A 58 -10.48 3.47 -9.32
N TYR A 59 -10.36 2.61 -8.30
CA TYR A 59 -10.94 2.80 -6.97
C TYR A 59 -9.91 2.55 -5.90
N GLY A 60 -8.88 3.38 -5.86
CA GLY A 60 -7.86 3.35 -4.80
C GLY A 60 -8.34 4.06 -3.54
N THR A 61 -7.77 3.70 -2.40
CA THR A 61 -7.96 4.38 -1.13
C THR A 61 -6.63 4.46 -0.38
N ASN A 62 -6.46 5.51 0.40
CA ASN A 62 -5.24 5.75 1.17
C ASN A 62 -5.16 4.84 2.40
N HIS A 63 -3.95 4.59 2.89
CA HIS A 63 -3.62 3.87 4.12
C HIS A 63 -4.22 2.45 4.19
N ARG A 64 -4.27 1.74 3.06
CA ARG A 64 -4.91 0.42 3.01
C ARG A 64 -4.18 -0.61 2.17
N PHE A 65 -3.72 -0.23 0.99
CA PHE A 65 -3.04 -1.11 0.03
C PHE A 65 -1.59 -0.66 -0.13
N ASN A 66 -0.68 -1.60 -0.34
CA ASN A 66 0.73 -1.35 -0.61
C ASN A 66 1.39 -0.46 0.47
N GLY A 67 1.14 -0.81 1.74
CA GLY A 67 1.61 -0.08 2.92
C GLY A 67 0.71 1.10 3.34
N TYR A 68 0.89 1.57 4.57
CA TYR A 68 0.09 2.67 5.14
C TYR A 68 0.69 4.05 4.90
N MET A 69 1.95 4.12 4.46
CA MET A 69 2.63 5.38 4.19
C MET A 69 2.33 5.96 2.80
N ASP A 70 1.51 5.26 1.99
CA ASP A 70 1.03 5.70 0.68
C ASP A 70 2.14 6.06 -0.31
N TYR A 71 3.29 5.38 -0.26
CA TYR A 71 4.35 5.60 -1.25
C TYR A 71 3.93 5.16 -2.65
N PHE A 72 3.01 4.19 -2.75
CA PHE A 72 2.58 3.56 -4.00
C PHE A 72 1.05 3.51 -4.14
N TYR A 73 0.37 4.59 -3.79
CA TYR A 73 -1.08 4.64 -3.96
C TYR A 73 -1.50 5.28 -5.29
N VAL A 74 -2.77 5.16 -5.61
CA VAL A 74 -3.36 5.63 -6.87
C VAL A 74 -3.10 7.11 -7.21
N GLY A 75 -2.86 7.97 -6.23
CA GLY A 75 -2.58 9.39 -6.46
C GLY A 75 -1.14 9.71 -6.84
N ASN A 76 -0.18 8.82 -6.61
CA ASN A 76 1.24 9.13 -6.81
C ASN A 76 2.03 8.07 -7.59
N HIS A 77 1.40 6.96 -8.00
CA HIS A 77 2.05 5.87 -8.71
C HIS A 77 1.30 5.44 -9.98
N LEU A 78 0.54 6.34 -10.62
CA LEU A 78 -0.15 6.12 -11.89
C LEU A 78 0.78 6.27 -13.09
N ASN A 79 0.48 5.55 -14.19
CA ASN A 79 1.21 5.62 -15.46
C ASN A 79 2.72 5.42 -15.29
N THR A 80 3.12 4.47 -14.45
CA THR A 80 4.51 4.26 -14.07
C THR A 80 4.99 2.84 -14.39
N VAL A 81 6.10 2.48 -13.79
CA VAL A 81 6.78 1.19 -13.93
C VAL A 81 6.04 0.01 -13.26
N GLY A 82 4.84 0.26 -12.73
CA GLY A 82 4.10 -0.74 -11.98
C GLY A 82 4.74 -1.07 -10.64
N LEU A 83 4.17 -2.04 -9.94
CA LEU A 83 4.59 -2.41 -8.59
C LEU A 83 4.48 -3.91 -8.38
N LEU A 84 5.51 -4.51 -7.80
CA LEU A 84 5.44 -5.78 -7.11
C LEU A 84 5.54 -5.50 -5.61
N ASP A 85 4.49 -5.85 -4.87
CA ASP A 85 4.42 -5.79 -3.40
C ASP A 85 4.37 -7.20 -2.84
N GLY A 86 5.46 -7.66 -2.22
CA GLY A 86 5.48 -8.89 -1.43
C GLY A 86 5.25 -8.55 0.04
N TYR A 87 4.26 -9.18 0.70
CA TYR A 87 3.91 -8.80 2.05
C TYR A 87 3.65 -9.98 2.99
N LEU A 88 3.95 -9.73 4.28
CA LEU A 88 3.62 -10.59 5.41
C LEU A 88 2.72 -9.82 6.38
N ARG A 89 1.60 -10.42 6.80
CA ARG A 89 0.68 -9.84 7.79
C ARG A 89 0.53 -10.77 8.97
N ILE A 90 0.64 -10.22 10.17
CA ILE A 90 0.46 -10.90 11.45
C ILE A 90 -0.61 -10.15 12.21
N HIS A 91 -1.74 -10.78 12.46
CA HIS A 91 -2.82 -10.21 13.25
C HIS A 91 -3.07 -11.07 14.49
N TYR A 92 -3.16 -10.45 15.66
CA TYR A 92 -3.46 -11.14 16.90
C TYR A 92 -4.58 -10.44 17.65
N THR A 93 -5.64 -11.19 17.91
CA THR A 93 -6.79 -10.72 18.69
C THR A 93 -6.75 -11.32 20.08
N TYR A 94 -6.69 -10.46 21.09
CA TYR A 94 -6.79 -10.85 22.50
C TYR A 94 -7.88 -10.04 23.18
N LYS A 95 -8.97 -10.71 23.60
CA LYS A 95 -10.15 -10.07 24.18
C LYS A 95 -10.69 -8.96 23.29
N LYS A 96 -10.58 -7.70 23.74
CA LYS A 96 -11.07 -6.51 23.06
C LYS A 96 -9.97 -5.79 22.23
N VAL A 97 -8.76 -6.33 22.21
CA VAL A 97 -7.63 -5.71 21.52
C VAL A 97 -7.27 -6.53 20.30
N LEU A 98 -7.06 -5.83 19.18
CA LEU A 98 -6.49 -6.35 17.95
C LEU A 98 -5.13 -5.69 17.73
N PHE A 99 -4.11 -6.50 17.57
CA PHE A 99 -2.77 -6.08 17.13
C PHE A 99 -2.54 -6.51 15.70
N GLY A 100 -1.88 -5.66 14.92
CA GLY A 100 -1.45 -5.95 13.56
C GLY A 100 -0.02 -5.53 13.34
N ILE A 101 0.75 -6.38 12.64
CA ILE A 101 2.06 -6.06 12.10
C ILE A 101 2.01 -6.48 10.63
N ASN A 102 2.29 -5.55 9.71
CA ASN A 102 2.45 -5.82 8.31
C ASN A 102 3.87 -5.45 7.89
N GLY A 103 4.49 -6.28 7.08
CA GLY A 103 5.77 -5.98 6.45
C GLY A 103 5.59 -6.05 4.94
N HIS A 104 6.11 -5.07 4.22
CA HIS A 104 6.03 -4.95 2.78
C HIS A 104 7.42 -4.84 2.18
N TYR A 105 7.62 -5.46 1.01
CA TYR A 105 8.80 -5.30 0.19
C TYR A 105 8.40 -4.93 -1.23
N PHE A 106 8.86 -3.77 -1.68
CA PHE A 106 8.42 -3.16 -2.92
C PHE A 106 9.49 -3.22 -4.01
N LYS A 107 9.09 -3.64 -5.21
CA LYS A 107 9.90 -3.58 -6.44
C LYS A 107 9.09 -2.97 -7.57
N ALA A 108 9.78 -2.28 -8.48
CA ALA A 108 9.17 -1.91 -9.76
C ALA A 108 8.94 -3.17 -10.62
N ALA A 109 7.79 -3.25 -11.28
CA ALA A 109 7.45 -4.36 -12.17
C ALA A 109 8.14 -4.24 -13.55
N SER A 110 8.64 -3.05 -13.89
CA SER A 110 9.35 -2.76 -15.15
C SER A 110 10.59 -1.90 -14.88
N ASP A 111 11.43 -1.72 -15.90
CA ASP A 111 12.70 -1.03 -15.78
C ASP A 111 12.55 0.44 -15.40
N ILE A 112 13.42 0.87 -14.50
CA ILE A 112 13.56 2.26 -14.05
C ILE A 112 14.75 2.89 -14.78
N ARG A 113 14.54 4.09 -15.37
CA ARG A 113 15.60 4.96 -15.85
C ARG A 113 15.97 5.95 -14.74
N ASP A 114 17.26 6.14 -14.51
CA ASP A 114 17.73 7.15 -13.56
C ASP A 114 17.36 8.57 -14.04
N LYS A 115 16.46 9.24 -13.34
CA LYS A 115 15.99 10.60 -13.65
C LYS A 115 16.71 11.68 -12.85
N ARG A 116 17.68 11.33 -12.03
CA ARG A 116 18.45 12.31 -11.25
C ARG A 116 19.30 13.17 -12.18
N LYS A 117 19.43 14.46 -11.83
CA LYS A 117 20.22 15.42 -12.61
C LYS A 117 21.68 14.93 -12.74
N GLY A 118 22.18 14.82 -13.96
CA GLY A 118 23.55 14.40 -14.25
C GLY A 118 23.77 12.88 -14.22
N ALA A 119 22.71 12.08 -14.05
CA ALA A 119 22.82 10.63 -14.15
C ALA A 119 23.04 10.20 -15.61
N THR A 120 23.86 9.15 -15.77
CA THR A 120 23.93 8.43 -17.04
C THR A 120 22.73 7.51 -17.14
N ASP A 121 22.24 7.23 -18.37
CA ASP A 121 21.09 6.33 -18.65
C ASP A 121 21.36 4.87 -18.18
N LYS A 122 21.65 4.68 -16.92
CA LYS A 122 21.82 3.36 -16.33
C LYS A 122 20.46 2.82 -15.86
N LEU A 123 20.24 1.53 -16.15
CA LEU A 123 19.19 0.75 -15.52
C LEU A 123 19.45 0.72 -14.02
N SER A 124 18.43 1.01 -13.25
CA SER A 124 18.44 0.90 -11.79
C SER A 124 18.18 -0.54 -11.35
N ASP A 125 18.63 -0.88 -10.18
CA ASP A 125 17.99 -1.93 -9.39
C ASP A 125 16.50 -1.58 -9.19
N ASN A 126 15.60 -2.51 -9.54
CA ASN A 126 14.16 -2.31 -9.44
C ASN A 126 13.65 -2.31 -7.97
N ASN A 127 14.53 -2.43 -7.00
CA ASN A 127 14.18 -2.33 -5.58
C ASN A 127 13.71 -0.90 -5.25
N LEU A 128 12.49 -0.77 -4.68
CA LEU A 128 11.90 0.50 -4.28
C LEU A 128 11.97 0.74 -2.78
N GLY A 129 12.19 -0.32 -1.99
CA GLY A 129 12.27 -0.23 -0.55
C GLY A 129 11.34 -1.20 0.17
N GLY A 130 11.06 -0.91 1.44
CA GLY A 130 10.17 -1.70 2.27
C GLY A 130 9.49 -0.86 3.34
N GLU A 131 8.41 -1.38 3.90
CA GLU A 131 7.63 -0.73 4.93
C GLU A 131 7.26 -1.72 6.03
N VAL A 132 7.23 -1.24 7.26
CA VAL A 132 6.71 -2.00 8.40
C VAL A 132 5.64 -1.17 9.08
N ASP A 133 4.44 -1.74 9.21
CA ASP A 133 3.28 -1.13 9.84
C ASP A 133 2.94 -1.85 11.13
N PHE A 134 2.76 -1.11 12.18
CA PHE A 134 2.20 -1.59 13.44
C PHE A 134 0.85 -0.92 13.69
N THR A 135 -0.17 -1.71 14.03
CA THR A 135 -1.50 -1.21 14.38
C THR A 135 -2.01 -1.82 15.68
N MET A 136 -2.78 -1.05 16.43
CA MET A 136 -3.52 -1.52 17.59
C MET A 136 -4.92 -0.93 17.58
N SER A 137 -5.92 -1.79 17.80
CA SER A 137 -7.32 -1.36 17.96
C SER A 137 -7.90 -1.92 19.25
N TYR A 138 -8.54 -1.05 20.04
CA TYR A 138 -9.23 -1.42 21.27
C TYR A 138 -10.72 -1.14 21.14
N ASN A 139 -11.54 -2.19 21.23
CA ASN A 139 -12.99 -2.10 21.22
C ASN A 139 -13.48 -1.75 22.63
N TYR A 140 -13.70 -0.47 22.91
CA TYR A 140 -14.18 0.01 24.20
C TYR A 140 -15.61 -0.51 24.47
N THR A 141 -16.52 -0.28 23.50
CA THR A 141 -17.90 -0.80 23.49
C THR A 141 -18.23 -1.33 22.08
N ASP A 142 -19.44 -1.91 21.91
CA ASP A 142 -19.91 -2.40 20.60
C ASP A 142 -19.95 -1.29 19.52
N GLY A 143 -20.02 -0.02 19.89
CA GLY A 143 -20.09 1.10 18.95
C GLY A 143 -18.93 2.09 19.05
N VAL A 144 -17.94 1.86 19.94
CA VAL A 144 -16.79 2.77 20.11
C VAL A 144 -15.49 1.97 20.13
N SER A 145 -14.57 2.32 19.26
CA SER A 145 -13.23 1.78 19.26
C SER A 145 -12.16 2.89 19.15
N ILE A 146 -11.01 2.63 19.73
CA ILE A 146 -9.82 3.48 19.64
C ILE A 146 -8.78 2.71 18.84
N GLN A 147 -8.23 3.31 17.82
CA GLN A 147 -7.22 2.72 16.95
C GLN A 147 -6.00 3.63 16.89
N GLY A 148 -4.82 3.04 16.90
CA GLY A 148 -3.57 3.74 16.66
C GLY A 148 -2.65 2.90 15.79
N GLY A 149 -1.72 3.57 15.12
CA GLY A 149 -0.73 2.90 14.28
C GLY A 149 0.55 3.72 14.16
N TYR A 150 1.60 3.01 13.79
CA TYR A 150 2.90 3.55 13.45
C TYR A 150 3.44 2.79 12.25
N SER A 151 3.92 3.52 11.26
CA SER A 151 4.51 2.99 10.03
C SER A 151 5.92 3.53 9.85
N GLN A 152 6.82 2.68 9.38
CA GLN A 152 8.20 3.02 9.07
C GLN A 152 8.53 2.55 7.65
N PHE A 153 8.90 3.48 6.78
CA PHE A 153 9.36 3.20 5.43
C PHE A 153 10.89 3.28 5.33
N PHE A 154 11.47 2.38 4.54
CA PHE A 154 12.89 2.28 4.23
C PHE A 154 13.06 2.38 2.71
N GLY A 155 13.37 3.59 2.24
CA GLY A 155 13.53 3.86 0.80
C GLY A 155 14.85 3.35 0.26
N SER A 156 14.84 2.97 -1.01
CA SER A 156 16.00 2.50 -1.76
C SER A 156 16.53 3.55 -2.75
N THR A 157 17.70 3.29 -3.32
CA THR A 157 18.24 4.08 -4.44
C THR A 157 17.33 4.00 -5.68
N GLY A 158 16.69 2.83 -5.93
CA GLY A 158 15.73 2.68 -7.03
C GLY A 158 14.55 3.63 -6.93
N LEU A 159 14.03 3.85 -5.71
CA LEU A 159 12.97 4.84 -5.48
C LEU A 159 13.46 6.27 -5.75
N GLN A 160 14.69 6.61 -5.35
CA GLN A 160 15.30 7.92 -5.64
C GLN A 160 15.41 8.16 -7.16
N MET A 161 15.86 7.16 -7.90
CA MET A 161 15.96 7.22 -9.36
C MET A 161 14.58 7.39 -10.01
N LEU A 162 13.60 6.59 -9.59
CA LEU A 162 12.21 6.67 -10.07
C LEU A 162 11.59 8.05 -9.86
N ARG A 163 11.84 8.67 -8.70
CA ARG A 163 11.33 9.99 -8.32
C ARG A 163 12.18 11.14 -8.86
N GLY A 164 13.35 10.86 -9.44
CA GLY A 164 14.27 11.88 -9.99
C GLY A 164 14.88 12.78 -8.90
N THR A 165 15.07 12.27 -7.69
CA THR A 165 15.62 13.03 -6.57
C THR A 165 16.71 12.25 -5.85
N SER A 166 17.74 12.95 -5.39
CA SER A 166 18.78 12.42 -4.48
C SER A 166 18.53 12.78 -3.01
N SER A 167 17.47 13.55 -2.75
CA SER A 167 17.17 14.09 -1.41
C SER A 167 16.10 13.32 -0.65
N LEU A 168 15.63 12.17 -1.16
CA LEU A 168 14.76 11.31 -0.35
C LEU A 168 15.53 10.86 0.89
N THR A 169 14.99 11.18 2.06
CA THR A 169 15.47 10.57 3.30
C THR A 169 15.33 9.06 3.17
N PRO A 170 16.38 8.29 3.50
CA PRO A 170 16.32 6.83 3.38
C PRO A 170 15.25 6.20 4.27
N THR A 171 14.77 6.94 5.27
CA THR A 171 13.73 6.49 6.20
C THR A 171 12.71 7.59 6.42
N SER A 172 11.43 7.21 6.48
CA SER A 172 10.34 8.11 6.88
C SER A 172 9.34 7.34 7.72
N ASN A 173 8.59 8.05 8.54
CA ASN A 173 7.62 7.43 9.44
C ASN A 173 6.31 8.25 9.49
N TRP A 174 5.28 7.57 9.91
CA TRP A 174 3.95 8.12 10.11
C TRP A 174 3.27 7.47 11.30
N ALA A 175 2.50 8.24 12.07
CA ALA A 175 1.76 7.73 13.20
C ALA A 175 0.39 8.39 13.26
N TYR A 176 -0.60 7.65 13.77
CA TYR A 176 -1.94 8.16 13.96
C TYR A 176 -2.61 7.59 15.20
N ILE A 177 -3.62 8.33 15.69
CA ILE A 177 -4.62 7.85 16.63
C ILE A 177 -5.99 8.27 16.12
N MET A 178 -6.98 7.36 16.24
CA MET A 178 -8.33 7.57 15.74
C MET A 178 -9.35 7.01 16.72
N VAL A 179 -10.44 7.74 16.93
CA VAL A 179 -11.62 7.26 17.64
C VAL A 179 -12.73 7.02 16.61
N ILE A 180 -13.24 5.79 16.58
CA ILE A 180 -14.32 5.40 15.66
C ILE A 180 -15.60 5.24 16.47
N ILE A 181 -16.63 6.01 16.13
CA ILE A 181 -17.94 5.98 16.76
C ILE A 181 -18.96 5.52 15.73
N ARG A 182 -19.69 4.45 16.05
CA ARG A 182 -20.81 3.93 15.25
C ARG A 182 -22.11 4.09 16.03
N PRO A 183 -22.83 5.20 15.91
CA PRO A 183 -23.97 5.54 16.77
C PRO A 183 -25.10 4.49 16.78
N GLY A 184 -25.36 3.84 15.64
CA GLY A 184 -26.37 2.78 15.52
C GLY A 184 -26.05 1.49 16.30
N SER A 185 -24.80 1.31 16.72
CA SER A 185 -24.33 0.15 17.51
C SER A 185 -24.18 0.49 19.00
N VAL A 186 -24.26 1.77 19.36
CA VAL A 186 -24.14 2.20 20.76
C VAL A 186 -25.46 1.96 21.47
N LYS A 187 -25.49 1.08 22.47
CA LYS A 187 -26.62 0.94 23.38
C LYS A 187 -26.59 2.09 24.38
N TRP A 188 -27.34 3.14 24.08
CA TRP A 188 -27.50 4.26 24.99
C TRP A 188 -28.27 3.81 26.24
N PRO A 189 -27.86 4.19 27.45
CA PRO A 189 -28.69 3.96 28.65
C PRO A 189 -30.05 4.61 28.44
N LYS A 190 -31.12 3.84 28.64
CA LYS A 190 -32.46 4.41 28.62
C LYS A 190 -32.54 5.44 29.76
N VAL A 191 -32.53 6.72 29.39
CA VAL A 191 -32.87 7.79 30.36
C VAL A 191 -34.34 7.64 30.68
N GLY A 192 -34.63 7.05 31.80
CA GLY A 192 -36.01 6.98 32.34
C GLY A 192 -36.45 8.39 32.74
N LEU A 193 -37.12 9.10 31.83
CA LEU A 193 -37.90 10.26 32.20
C LEU A 193 -39.04 9.70 33.09
N LYS A 194 -38.88 9.77 34.40
CA LYS A 194 -40.05 9.69 35.32
C LYS A 194 -40.85 10.98 35.09
N MET A 195 -41.98 10.86 34.41
CA MET A 195 -43.06 11.85 34.48
C MET A 195 -43.78 11.71 35.80
#